data_3b0823570273b786cc12f4dd8cce6249
#
_entry.id   3b0823570273b786cc12f4dd8cce6249
#
_cell.length_a   1.000
_cell.length_b   1.000
_cell.length_c   1.000
_cell.angle_alpha   90.00
_cell.angle_beta   90.00
_cell.angle_gamma   90.00
#
_symmetry.space_group_name_H-M   'P 1'
#
loop_
_entity.id
_entity.type
_entity.pdbx_description
1 polymer ?
#
loop_
_entity_poly.entity_id
_entity_poly.type
_entity_poly.pdbx_seq_one_letter_code
_entity_poly.pdbx_strand_id
1 'polypeptide(L)'
;MKKLILFSSFLVVALFVAHYGWTQERQMLHTPVITHAYAPDRVPYGTTELKIYIEAEDADGDMNYVFVVVDEPGHGPYPPDRVLLGPQYRSHLKGFLQWNRVRPGAPLAEGTQIRVRVSIADKARNVSNEVVFPITFVSGISAQQDIPAPFDDVNIPRIDYVAVHQYEPGPY
;
A
#
# COMPACT_ATOMS: atom_id res chain seq x y z
N MET A 1 6.75 62.81 6.02
CA MET A 1 5.73 61.81 5.64
C MET A 1 6.22 60.76 4.68
N LYS A 2 7.04 61.05 3.65
CA LYS A 2 7.55 60.04 2.68
C LYS A 2 8.42 58.90 3.27
N LYS A 3 9.20 59.18 4.33
CA LYS A 3 10.06 58.20 5.00
C LYS A 3 9.29 57.15 5.83
N LEU A 4 8.11 57.50 6.35
CA LEU A 4 7.29 56.61 7.17
C LEU A 4 6.60 55.55 6.31
N ILE A 5 6.21 55.89 5.07
CA ILE A 5 5.55 55.00 4.12
C ILE A 5 6.52 53.89 3.61
N LEU A 6 7.80 54.26 3.38
CA LEU A 6 8.82 53.27 2.97
C LEU A 6 9.08 52.22 4.06
N PHE A 7 9.09 52.58 5.33
CA PHE A 7 9.31 51.64 6.44
C PHE A 7 8.15 50.67 6.62
N SER A 8 6.92 51.13 6.44
CA SER A 8 5.73 50.32 6.51
C SER A 8 5.69 49.27 5.39
N SER A 9 6.08 49.63 4.16
CA SER A 9 6.13 48.69 3.04
C SER A 9 7.19 47.61 3.20
N PHE A 10 8.33 47.92 3.80
CA PHE A 10 9.38 46.91 4.07
C PHE A 10 8.97 45.92 5.15
N LEU A 11 8.25 46.38 6.19
CA LEU A 11 7.75 45.48 7.26
C LEU A 11 6.70 44.48 6.75
N VAL A 12 5.79 44.92 5.87
CA VAL A 12 4.76 44.05 5.29
C VAL A 12 5.38 42.99 4.39
N VAL A 13 6.36 43.35 3.56
CA VAL A 13 7.07 42.38 2.70
C VAL A 13 7.86 41.37 3.53
N ALA A 14 8.53 41.81 4.62
CA ALA A 14 9.26 40.91 5.51
C ALA A 14 8.34 39.92 6.24
N LEU A 15 7.13 40.33 6.64
CA LEU A 15 6.12 39.44 7.24
C LEU A 15 5.56 38.45 6.25
N PHE A 16 5.37 38.82 4.99
CA PHE A 16 4.94 37.89 3.94
C PHE A 16 6.00 36.84 3.63
N VAL A 17 7.25 37.22 3.47
CA VAL A 17 8.36 36.27 3.22
C VAL A 17 8.54 35.31 4.40
N ALA A 18 8.43 35.79 5.65
CA ALA A 18 8.46 34.89 6.81
C ALA A 18 7.28 33.89 6.83
N HIS A 19 6.06 34.33 6.49
CA HIS A 19 4.91 33.43 6.43
C HIS A 19 5.04 32.37 5.33
N TYR A 20 5.53 32.72 4.14
CA TYR A 20 5.74 31.76 3.05
C TYR A 20 6.91 30.80 3.33
N GLY A 21 7.96 31.23 4.00
CA GLY A 21 9.10 30.39 4.38
C GLY A 21 8.72 29.30 5.40
N TRP A 22 7.76 29.55 6.29
CA TRP A 22 7.36 28.60 7.34
C TRP A 22 6.37 27.55 6.86
N THR A 23 5.71 27.75 5.72
CA THR A 23 4.76 26.78 5.16
C THR A 23 5.41 25.74 4.25
N GLN A 24 6.61 25.96 3.75
CA GLN A 24 7.31 25.03 2.87
C GLN A 24 8.17 23.98 3.59
N GLU A 25 8.55 24.20 4.84
CA GLU A 25 9.42 23.26 5.56
C GLU A 25 8.70 22.03 6.15
N ARG A 26 7.38 21.97 6.11
CA ARG A 26 6.59 20.85 6.68
C ARG A 26 6.29 19.69 5.74
N GLN A 27 6.69 19.75 4.48
CA GLN A 27 6.21 18.80 3.47
C GLN A 27 7.14 17.63 3.12
N MET A 28 8.27 17.45 3.77
CA MET A 28 9.27 16.48 3.26
C MET A 28 9.91 15.55 4.30
N LEU A 29 9.32 15.26 5.44
CA LEU A 29 10.14 14.72 6.49
C LEU A 29 10.04 13.21 6.75
N HIS A 30 8.95 12.55 6.52
CA HIS A 30 8.87 11.11 6.84
C HIS A 30 8.22 10.30 5.73
N THR A 31 8.92 9.28 5.29
CA THR A 31 8.40 8.29 4.36
C THR A 31 7.72 7.19 5.17
N PRO A 32 6.54 6.70 4.78
CA PRO A 32 5.92 5.55 5.42
C PRO A 32 6.86 4.35 5.46
N VAL A 33 6.76 3.54 6.50
CA VAL A 33 7.58 2.33 6.66
C VAL A 33 6.67 1.14 6.96
N ILE A 34 6.73 0.10 6.14
CA ILE A 34 6.12 -1.19 6.45
C ILE A 34 7.03 -1.89 7.45
N THR A 35 6.55 -2.06 8.68
CA THR A 35 7.30 -2.62 9.81
C THR A 35 7.17 -4.13 9.89
N HIS A 36 5.96 -4.65 9.61
CA HIS A 36 5.66 -6.08 9.57
C HIS A 36 4.76 -6.40 8.39
N ALA A 37 4.97 -7.56 7.81
CA ALA A 37 4.12 -8.03 6.73
C ALA A 37 4.13 -9.57 6.67
N TYR A 38 2.98 -10.16 6.31
CA TYR A 38 2.84 -11.60 6.15
C TYR A 38 1.82 -11.93 5.07
N ALA A 39 2.15 -12.89 4.23
CA ALA A 39 1.20 -13.64 3.42
C ALA A 39 1.69 -15.09 3.33
N PRO A 40 0.78 -16.07 3.18
CA PRO A 40 1.20 -17.46 3.02
C PRO A 40 1.98 -17.63 1.70
N ASP A 41 3.08 -18.37 1.75
CA ASP A 41 3.91 -18.71 0.58
C ASP A 41 3.30 -19.83 -0.28
N ARG A 42 2.40 -20.61 0.30
CA ARG A 42 1.65 -21.67 -0.37
C ARG A 42 0.16 -21.53 -0.09
N VAL A 43 -0.65 -21.51 -1.12
CA VAL A 43 -2.10 -21.42 -1.00
C VAL A 43 -2.77 -22.57 -1.74
N PRO A 44 -3.93 -23.06 -1.24
CA PRO A 44 -4.65 -24.12 -1.91
C PRO A 44 -5.01 -23.72 -3.34
N TYR A 45 -4.73 -24.64 -4.27
CA TYR A 45 -5.24 -24.50 -5.62
C TYR A 45 -6.77 -24.39 -5.59
N GLY A 46 -7.29 -23.41 -6.31
CA GLY A 46 -8.74 -23.14 -6.32
C GLY A 46 -9.21 -22.25 -5.16
N THR A 47 -8.31 -21.80 -4.26
CA THR A 47 -8.72 -20.79 -3.27
C THR A 47 -9.28 -19.54 -3.95
N THR A 48 -10.31 -18.98 -3.37
CA THR A 48 -10.93 -17.74 -3.86
C THR A 48 -10.48 -16.52 -3.05
N GLU A 49 -9.78 -16.75 -1.94
CA GLU A 49 -9.36 -15.71 -1.02
C GLU A 49 -7.89 -15.87 -0.66
N LEU A 50 -7.18 -14.75 -0.68
CA LEU A 50 -5.83 -14.63 -0.15
C LEU A 50 -5.78 -13.37 0.73
N LYS A 51 -5.28 -13.52 1.96
CA LYS A 51 -5.09 -12.40 2.87
C LYS A 51 -3.62 -12.02 2.93
N ILE A 52 -3.35 -10.74 2.78
CA ILE A 52 -2.02 -10.13 2.88
C ILE A 52 -2.05 -9.20 4.08
N TYR A 53 -1.34 -9.55 5.13
CA TYR A 53 -1.29 -8.80 6.38
C TYR A 53 -0.15 -7.78 6.31
N ILE A 54 -0.43 -6.56 6.74
CA ILE A 54 0.56 -5.48 6.78
C ILE A 54 0.39 -4.65 8.06
N GLU A 55 1.52 -4.22 8.59
CA GLU A 55 1.62 -3.20 9.63
C GLU A 55 2.62 -2.15 9.17
N ALA A 56 2.24 -0.88 9.28
CA ALA A 56 3.05 0.23 8.80
C ALA A 56 2.86 1.45 9.68
N GLU A 57 3.87 2.30 9.70
CA GLU A 57 3.90 3.53 10.46
C GLU A 57 4.33 4.70 9.57
N ASP A 58 3.79 5.87 9.90
CA ASP A 58 4.13 7.13 9.28
C ASP A 58 4.07 8.26 10.33
N ALA A 59 5.20 8.88 10.59
CA ALA A 59 5.32 9.91 11.62
C ALA A 59 4.55 11.20 11.30
N ASP A 60 4.37 11.48 10.00
CA ASP A 60 3.61 12.66 9.55
C ASP A 60 2.10 12.40 9.57
N GLY A 61 1.70 11.14 9.62
CA GLY A 61 0.29 10.75 9.70
C GLY A 61 -0.47 11.05 8.42
N ASP A 62 0.16 10.86 7.28
CA ASP A 62 -0.44 11.19 6.00
C ASP A 62 -0.39 10.05 4.96
N MET A 63 -0.18 8.79 5.40
CA MET A 63 -0.36 7.62 4.52
C MET A 63 -1.66 7.72 3.75
N ASN A 64 -1.61 7.45 2.44
CA ASN A 64 -2.72 7.73 1.55
C ASN A 64 -3.16 6.53 0.72
N TYR A 65 -2.21 5.78 0.15
CA TYR A 65 -2.51 4.63 -0.69
C TYR A 65 -1.64 3.44 -0.36
N VAL A 66 -2.23 2.24 -0.42
CA VAL A 66 -1.49 1.00 -0.57
C VAL A 66 -1.49 0.61 -2.04
N PHE A 67 -0.33 0.32 -2.59
CA PHE A 67 -0.17 -0.23 -3.93
C PHE A 67 0.10 -1.73 -3.85
N VAL A 68 -0.58 -2.48 -4.68
CA VAL A 68 -0.39 -3.92 -4.82
C VAL A 68 -0.14 -4.26 -6.28
N VAL A 69 0.98 -4.90 -6.54
CA VAL A 69 1.35 -5.35 -7.88
C VAL A 69 1.55 -6.84 -7.86
N VAL A 70 0.88 -7.54 -8.74
CA VAL A 70 1.10 -8.97 -8.94
C VAL A 70 1.98 -9.15 -10.17
N ASP A 71 3.03 -9.94 -10.01
CA ASP A 71 3.97 -10.30 -11.07
C ASP A 71 3.94 -11.83 -11.24
N GLU A 72 3.58 -12.27 -12.43
CA GLU A 72 3.57 -13.68 -12.79
C GLU A 72 4.75 -13.98 -13.71
N PRO A 73 5.69 -14.86 -13.29
CA PRO A 73 6.83 -15.23 -14.12
C PRO A 73 6.41 -15.72 -15.51
N GLY A 74 6.97 -15.07 -16.54
CA GLY A 74 6.64 -15.35 -17.93
C GLY A 74 5.54 -14.47 -18.54
N HIS A 75 4.74 -13.80 -17.73
CA HIS A 75 3.70 -12.84 -18.19
C HIS A 75 4.03 -11.39 -17.81
N GLY A 76 4.90 -11.19 -16.80
CA GLY A 76 5.29 -9.87 -16.31
C GLY A 76 4.33 -9.32 -15.25
N PRO A 77 4.50 -8.04 -14.85
CA PRO A 77 3.67 -7.41 -13.85
C PRO A 77 2.30 -7.04 -14.43
N TYR A 78 1.25 -7.33 -13.67
CA TYR A 78 -0.08 -6.83 -13.94
C TYR A 78 -0.20 -5.35 -13.53
N PRO A 79 -1.19 -4.61 -14.05
CA PRO A 79 -1.44 -3.25 -13.61
C PRO A 79 -1.58 -3.17 -12.09
N PRO A 80 -0.97 -2.16 -11.45
CA PRO A 80 -1.06 -2.01 -10.01
C PRO A 80 -2.48 -1.72 -9.57
N ASP A 81 -2.94 -2.42 -8.53
CA ASP A 81 -4.12 -2.01 -7.80
C ASP A 81 -3.77 -0.99 -6.71
N ARG A 82 -4.71 -0.11 -6.42
CA ARG A 82 -4.51 1.01 -5.52
C ARG A 82 -5.66 1.12 -4.53
N VAL A 83 -5.36 0.89 -3.25
CA VAL A 83 -6.30 0.99 -2.14
C VAL A 83 -6.14 2.33 -1.46
N LEU A 84 -7.21 3.12 -1.40
CA LEU A 84 -7.21 4.40 -0.68
C LEU A 84 -7.37 4.15 0.82
N LEU A 85 -6.45 4.68 1.62
CA LEU A 85 -6.48 4.54 3.07
C LEU A 85 -7.44 5.54 3.73
N GLY A 86 -8.30 5.03 4.60
CA GLY A 86 -9.13 5.86 5.46
C GLY A 86 -8.32 6.67 6.49
N PRO A 87 -8.91 7.72 7.07
CA PRO A 87 -8.22 8.59 8.03
C PRO A 87 -7.60 7.86 9.23
N GLN A 88 -8.22 6.74 9.65
CA GLN A 88 -7.77 5.93 10.80
C GLN A 88 -6.43 5.21 10.55
N TYR A 89 -6.01 5.07 9.29
CA TYR A 89 -4.80 4.35 8.91
C TYR A 89 -3.63 5.27 8.54
N ARG A 90 -3.77 6.58 8.70
CA ARG A 90 -2.78 7.53 8.17
C ARG A 90 -1.47 7.55 8.92
N SER A 91 -1.48 7.36 10.24
CA SER A 91 -0.27 7.33 11.07
C SER A 91 0.16 5.92 11.45
N HIS A 92 -0.80 5.03 11.61
CA HIS A 92 -0.56 3.64 11.95
C HIS A 92 -1.57 2.77 11.20
N LEU A 93 -1.05 1.85 10.42
CA LEU A 93 -1.82 0.88 9.65
C LEU A 93 -1.54 -0.51 10.20
N LYS A 94 -2.60 -1.22 10.63
CA LYS A 94 -2.53 -2.64 10.95
C LYS A 94 -3.79 -3.32 10.45
N GLY A 95 -3.63 -4.33 9.59
CA GLY A 95 -4.77 -5.01 9.01
C GLY A 95 -4.37 -5.97 7.91
N PHE A 96 -5.37 -6.43 7.15
CA PHE A 96 -5.13 -7.24 5.96
C PHE A 96 -5.84 -6.70 4.73
N LEU A 97 -5.19 -6.88 3.60
CA LEU A 97 -5.78 -6.75 2.27
C LEU A 97 -6.34 -8.11 1.86
N GLN A 98 -7.54 -8.12 1.33
CA GLN A 98 -8.17 -9.35 0.87
C GLN A 98 -8.20 -9.37 -0.65
N TRP A 99 -7.42 -10.27 -1.24
CA TRP A 99 -7.51 -10.55 -2.66
C TRP A 99 -8.64 -11.55 -2.89
N ASN A 100 -9.69 -11.08 -3.54
CA ASN A 100 -10.75 -11.95 -4.02
C ASN A 100 -10.51 -12.25 -5.49
N ARG A 101 -10.44 -13.52 -5.81
CA ARG A 101 -10.40 -13.97 -7.18
C ARG A 101 -11.76 -13.74 -7.83
N VAL A 102 -11.89 -12.61 -8.54
CA VAL A 102 -13.18 -12.14 -9.06
C VAL A 102 -13.61 -12.82 -10.36
N ARG A 103 -12.74 -13.62 -11.04
CA ARG A 103 -13.12 -14.24 -12.33
C ARG A 103 -12.99 -15.76 -12.35
N PRO A 104 -14.09 -16.46 -12.67
CA PRO A 104 -14.09 -17.94 -12.84
C PRO A 104 -13.36 -18.43 -14.10
N GLY A 105 -12.88 -17.54 -14.96
CA GLY A 105 -12.50 -17.89 -16.34
C GLY A 105 -11.03 -18.23 -16.61
N ALA A 106 -10.10 -17.83 -15.77
CA ALA A 106 -8.68 -18.18 -15.91
C ALA A 106 -8.14 -18.73 -14.59
N PRO A 107 -8.26 -20.03 -14.34
CA PRO A 107 -7.65 -20.63 -13.17
C PRO A 107 -6.14 -20.50 -13.28
N LEU A 108 -5.52 -19.85 -12.28
CA LEU A 108 -4.10 -20.04 -12.06
C LEU A 108 -3.88 -21.56 -12.00
N ALA A 109 -3.02 -22.10 -12.86
CA ALA A 109 -2.79 -23.53 -12.88
C ALA A 109 -2.14 -23.98 -11.56
N GLU A 110 -2.35 -25.24 -11.20
CA GLU A 110 -1.58 -25.81 -10.10
C GLU A 110 -0.08 -25.65 -10.36
N GLY A 111 0.67 -25.27 -9.34
CA GLY A 111 2.09 -24.97 -9.45
C GLY A 111 2.41 -23.57 -9.95
N THR A 112 1.41 -22.76 -10.33
CA THR A 112 1.64 -21.37 -10.70
C THR A 112 2.28 -20.62 -9.52
N GLN A 113 3.32 -19.88 -9.83
CA GLN A 113 4.01 -18.99 -8.89
C GLN A 113 3.72 -17.55 -9.26
N ILE A 114 3.40 -16.75 -8.27
CA ILE A 114 3.27 -15.31 -8.41
C ILE A 114 4.14 -14.59 -7.38
N ARG A 115 4.45 -13.34 -7.63
CA ARG A 115 5.03 -12.42 -6.64
C ARG A 115 4.05 -11.29 -6.41
N VAL A 116 3.61 -11.11 -5.17
CA VAL A 116 2.80 -9.97 -4.78
C VAL A 116 3.70 -8.95 -4.13
N ARG A 117 3.77 -7.75 -4.70
CA ARG A 117 4.56 -6.63 -4.18
C ARG A 117 3.64 -5.61 -3.57
N VAL A 118 3.95 -5.17 -2.35
CA VAL A 118 3.16 -4.19 -1.61
C VAL A 118 4.04 -3.02 -1.19
N SER A 119 3.56 -1.82 -1.43
CA SER A 119 4.16 -0.57 -0.94
C SER A 119 3.09 0.43 -0.55
N ILE A 120 3.47 1.44 0.24
CA ILE A 120 2.55 2.47 0.73
C ILE A 120 3.07 3.83 0.28
N ALA A 121 2.18 4.68 -0.21
CA ALA A 121 2.51 6.07 -0.51
C ALA A 121 1.72 7.03 0.40
N ASP A 122 2.38 8.09 0.81
CA ASP A 122 1.80 9.22 1.51
C ASP A 122 1.16 10.24 0.55
N LYS A 123 0.62 11.33 1.09
CA LYS A 123 0.06 12.44 0.30
C LYS A 123 1.11 13.25 -0.43
N ALA A 124 2.36 13.27 0.08
CA ALA A 124 3.48 13.93 -0.56
C ALA A 124 4.09 13.08 -1.70
N ARG A 125 3.62 11.82 -1.87
CA ARG A 125 4.07 10.81 -2.83
C ARG A 125 5.40 10.16 -2.47
N ASN A 126 5.84 10.23 -1.22
CA ASN A 126 6.92 9.39 -0.76
C ASN A 126 6.42 7.95 -0.69
N VAL A 127 7.25 7.00 -1.07
CA VAL A 127 6.89 5.57 -1.13
C VAL A 127 7.71 4.80 -0.12
N SER A 128 7.06 3.94 0.66
CA SER A 128 7.68 3.07 1.66
C SER A 128 8.69 2.08 1.05
N ASN A 129 9.36 1.32 1.91
CA ASN A 129 9.96 0.06 1.51
C ASN A 129 8.92 -0.84 0.83
N GLU A 130 9.35 -1.61 -0.17
CA GLU A 130 8.53 -2.63 -0.83
C GLU A 130 8.69 -3.97 -0.12
N VAL A 131 7.58 -4.66 0.14
CA VAL A 131 7.57 -6.05 0.62
C VAL A 131 7.10 -6.96 -0.50
N VAL A 132 7.78 -8.10 -0.69
CA VAL A 132 7.51 -9.05 -1.77
C VAL A 132 7.13 -10.40 -1.19
N PHE A 133 5.99 -10.93 -1.58
CA PHE A 133 5.48 -12.24 -1.18
C PHE A 133 5.54 -13.20 -2.38
N PRO A 134 6.43 -14.18 -2.40
CA PRO A 134 6.36 -15.29 -3.35
C PRO A 134 5.24 -16.24 -2.92
N ILE A 135 4.29 -16.51 -3.82
CA ILE A 135 3.13 -17.36 -3.55
C ILE A 135 3.02 -18.45 -4.60
N THR A 136 2.83 -19.70 -4.15
CA THR A 136 2.64 -20.85 -5.02
C THR A 136 1.28 -21.49 -4.78
N PHE A 137 0.53 -21.77 -5.84
CA PHE A 137 -0.75 -22.44 -5.78
C PHE A 137 -0.55 -23.96 -5.85
N VAL A 138 -0.99 -24.69 -4.81
CA VAL A 138 -0.73 -26.13 -4.67
C VAL A 138 -1.96 -26.89 -4.23
N SER A 139 -2.09 -28.15 -4.67
CA SER A 139 -3.15 -29.06 -4.21
C SER A 139 -2.79 -29.72 -2.87
N GLY A 140 -3.80 -30.22 -2.18
CA GLY A 140 -3.61 -31.10 -1.02
C GLY A 140 -3.16 -30.42 0.27
N ILE A 141 -3.20 -29.10 0.35
CA ILE A 141 -2.93 -28.36 1.59
C ILE A 141 -4.20 -27.77 2.17
N SER A 142 -4.21 -27.54 3.49
CA SER A 142 -5.32 -26.84 4.17
C SER A 142 -5.30 -25.35 3.84
N ALA A 143 -6.50 -24.77 3.71
CA ALA A 143 -6.65 -23.32 3.64
C ALA A 143 -6.34 -22.64 5.00
N GLN A 144 -6.44 -23.40 6.09
CA GLN A 144 -6.12 -22.87 7.42
C GLN A 144 -4.61 -22.94 7.64
N GLN A 145 -4.03 -21.77 7.81
CA GLN A 145 -2.61 -21.58 8.11
C GLN A 145 -2.46 -20.82 9.42
N ASP A 146 -1.40 -21.14 10.15
CA ASP A 146 -1.04 -20.38 11.33
C ASP A 146 -0.52 -18.99 10.93
N ILE A 147 -1.19 -17.96 11.41
CA ILE A 147 -0.82 -16.58 11.16
C ILE A 147 0.16 -16.15 12.27
N PRO A 148 1.38 -15.75 11.93
CA PRO A 148 2.37 -15.38 12.94
C PRO A 148 2.06 -14.03 13.61
N ALA A 149 2.57 -13.82 14.80
CA ALA A 149 2.61 -12.50 15.41
C ALA A 149 3.34 -11.50 14.47
N PRO A 150 2.93 -10.27 14.44
CA PRO A 150 1.91 -9.63 15.28
C PRO A 150 0.48 -9.73 14.70
N PHE A 151 0.22 -10.66 13.76
CA PHE A 151 -1.06 -10.80 13.06
C PHE A 151 -1.91 -11.98 13.54
N ASP A 152 -1.56 -12.59 14.66
CA ASP A 152 -2.24 -13.74 15.28
C ASP A 152 -3.55 -13.37 16.02
N ASP A 153 -3.90 -12.07 16.10
CA ASP A 153 -5.18 -11.62 16.63
C ASP A 153 -6.31 -11.91 15.66
N VAL A 154 -7.33 -12.61 16.13
CA VAL A 154 -8.55 -12.93 15.34
C VAL A 154 -9.36 -11.70 14.95
N ASN A 155 -9.14 -10.55 15.61
CA ASN A 155 -9.85 -9.29 15.36
C ASN A 155 -9.11 -8.33 14.44
N ILE A 156 -8.05 -8.77 13.75
CA ILE A 156 -7.37 -7.91 12.78
C ILE A 156 -8.35 -7.43 11.71
N PRO A 157 -8.48 -6.11 11.50
CA PRO A 157 -9.44 -5.57 10.56
C PRO A 157 -9.02 -5.80 9.11
N ARG A 158 -10.00 -6.00 8.25
CA ARG A 158 -9.77 -5.87 6.81
C ARG A 158 -9.62 -4.40 6.46
N ILE A 159 -8.52 -4.06 5.78
CA ILE A 159 -8.27 -2.72 5.26
C ILE A 159 -9.16 -2.48 4.06
N ASP A 160 -9.07 -3.35 3.05
CA ASP A 160 -9.88 -3.30 1.84
C ASP A 160 -9.73 -4.58 1.00
N TYR A 161 -10.41 -4.61 -0.14
CA TYR A 161 -10.24 -5.62 -1.18
C TYR A 161 -9.20 -5.17 -2.21
N VAL A 162 -8.46 -6.14 -2.74
CA VAL A 162 -7.54 -5.94 -3.85
C VAL A 162 -8.11 -6.64 -5.08
N ALA A 163 -8.26 -5.89 -6.17
CA ALA A 163 -8.63 -6.41 -7.47
C ALA A 163 -7.37 -6.68 -8.28
N VAL A 164 -6.99 -7.93 -8.40
CA VAL A 164 -5.90 -8.29 -9.32
C VAL A 164 -6.48 -8.43 -10.73
N HIS A 165 -6.10 -7.51 -11.60
CA HIS A 165 -6.41 -7.59 -13.02
C HIS A 165 -5.49 -8.63 -13.66
N GLN A 166 -6.03 -9.79 -14.02
CA GLN A 166 -5.32 -10.77 -14.85
C GLN A 166 -5.44 -10.33 -16.31
N TYR A 167 -4.36 -10.48 -17.07
CA TYR A 167 -4.38 -10.28 -18.51
C TYR A 167 -5.25 -11.36 -19.16
N GLU A 168 -6.31 -10.97 -19.86
CA GLU A 168 -7.01 -11.89 -20.77
C GLU A 168 -6.26 -11.84 -22.10
N PRO A 169 -5.69 -12.95 -22.60
CA PRO A 169 -5.27 -13.01 -23.98
C PRO A 169 -6.53 -12.77 -24.82
N GLY A 170 -6.51 -11.71 -25.60
CA GLY A 170 -7.59 -11.43 -26.54
C GLY A 170 -7.86 -12.61 -27.45
N PRO A 171 -9.08 -12.77 -28.00
CA PRO A 171 -9.36 -13.79 -28.99
C PRO A 171 -8.42 -13.59 -30.18
N TYR A 172 -7.65 -14.61 -30.50
CA TYR A 172 -6.86 -14.68 -31.74
C TYR A 172 -7.78 -14.71 -32.95
#